data_a90d3806acdbc9f4c04f3e3d19abb19a
#
_entry.id   a90d3806acdbc9f4c04f3e3d19abb19a
#
_cell.length_a   1.000
_cell.length_b   1.000
_cell.length_c   1.000
_cell.angle_alpha   90.00
_cell.angle_beta   90.00
_cell.angle_gamma   90.00
#
_symmetry.space_group_name_H-M   'P 1'
#
loop_
_entity.id
_entity.type
_entity.pdbx_description
1 polymer ?
#
loop_
_entity_poly.entity_id
_entity_poly.type
_entity_poly.pdbx_seq_one_letter_code
_entity_poly.pdbx_strand_id
1 'polypeptide(L)' 'MSLIDTLEYFIDDTRARCSDIEWEIREETNYDDEGHDDRMNYFCEEYDEHKARLDDLRQIKSVIEHLEANK' A
#
# COMPACT_ATOMS: atom_id res chain seq x y z
N MET A 1 -15.95 12.53 -12.78
CA MET A 1 -14.97 11.50 -12.38
C MET A 1 -15.74 10.23 -12.03
N SER A 2 -15.38 9.12 -12.62
CA SER A 2 -16.06 7.85 -12.34
C SER A 2 -15.57 7.24 -11.03
N LEU A 3 -16.33 6.28 -10.51
CA LEU A 3 -15.92 5.54 -9.31
C LEU A 3 -14.61 4.80 -9.54
N ILE A 4 -14.42 4.24 -10.73
CA ILE A 4 -13.17 3.55 -11.10
C ILE A 4 -12.00 4.52 -11.07
N ASP A 5 -12.14 5.73 -11.61
CA ASP A 5 -11.08 6.73 -11.58
C ASP A 5 -10.70 7.11 -10.15
N THR A 6 -11.69 7.25 -9.28
CA THR A 6 -11.46 7.55 -7.86
C THR A 6 -10.71 6.40 -7.18
N LEU A 7 -11.09 5.15 -7.45
CA LEU A 7 -10.41 3.98 -6.91
C LEU A 7 -8.98 3.88 -7.42
N GLU A 8 -8.75 4.15 -8.70
CA GLU A 8 -7.40 4.14 -9.28
C GLU A 8 -6.52 5.18 -8.60
N TYR A 9 -7.06 6.35 -8.30
CA TYR A 9 -6.33 7.38 -7.56
C TYR A 9 -5.89 6.87 -6.19
N PHE A 10 -6.80 6.26 -5.43
CA PHE A 10 -6.48 5.71 -4.11
C PHE A 10 -5.49 4.55 -4.20
N ILE A 11 -5.62 3.71 -5.22
CA ILE A 11 -4.68 2.61 -5.45
C ILE A 11 -3.27 3.15 -5.70
N ASP A 12 -3.15 4.15 -6.57
CA ASP A 12 -1.86 4.75 -6.91
C ASP A 12 -1.24 5.44 -5.69
N ASP A 13 -2.05 6.17 -4.91
CA ASP A 13 -1.59 6.82 -3.68
C ASP A 13 -1.09 5.79 -2.67
N THR A 14 -1.84 4.71 -2.47
CA THR A 14 -1.46 3.65 -1.54
C THR A 14 -0.20 2.92 -2.00
N ARG A 15 -0.06 2.68 -3.31
CA ARG A 15 1.15 2.08 -3.87
C ARG A 15 2.36 2.97 -3.65
N ALA A 16 2.21 4.27 -3.82
CA ALA A 16 3.29 5.22 -3.58
C ALA A 16 3.74 5.18 -2.12
N ARG A 17 2.79 5.09 -1.17
CA ARG A 17 3.10 4.96 0.25
C ARG A 17 3.82 3.66 0.56
N CYS A 18 3.39 2.55 -0.02
CA CYS A 18 4.09 1.26 0.13
C CYS A 18 5.53 1.35 -0.38
N SER A 19 5.73 2.00 -1.53
CA SER A 19 7.05 2.18 -2.11
C SER A 19 7.95 3.03 -1.21
N ASP A 20 7.41 4.11 -0.62
CA ASP A 20 8.14 4.96 0.32
C ASP A 20 8.56 4.18 1.56
N ILE A 21 7.66 3.35 2.09
CA ILE A 21 7.96 2.52 3.27
C ILE A 21 9.01 1.46 2.92
N GLU A 22 8.92 0.84 1.74
CA GLU A 22 9.93 -0.11 1.28
C GLU A 22 11.31 0.55 1.22
N TRP A 23 11.37 1.78 0.75
CA TRP A 23 12.62 2.54 0.70
C TRP A 23 13.15 2.80 2.11
N GLU A 24 12.29 3.20 3.04
CA GLU A 24 12.67 3.42 4.43
C GLU A 24 13.19 2.15 5.09
N ILE A 25 12.53 1.00 4.83
CA ILE A 25 12.99 -0.30 5.34
C ILE A 25 14.37 -0.62 4.77
N ARG A 26 14.57 -0.38 3.49
CA ARG A 26 15.86 -0.63 2.83
C ARG A 26 16.96 0.25 3.42
N GLU A 27 16.69 1.52 3.67
CA GLU A 27 17.63 2.42 4.32
C GLU A 27 17.94 1.98 5.74
N GLU A 28 16.91 1.58 6.50
CA GLU A 28 17.07 1.15 7.89
C GLU A 28 17.93 -0.10 8.01
N THR A 29 17.89 -1.00 7.02
CA THR A 29 18.72 -2.21 7.05
C THR A 29 20.21 -1.89 6.94
N ASN A 30 20.56 -0.68 6.51
CA ASN A 30 21.96 -0.23 6.46
C ASN A 30 22.48 0.32 7.79
N TYR A 31 21.59 0.46 8.78
CA TYR A 31 21.95 0.95 10.11
C TYR A 31 21.88 -0.19 11.12
N ASP A 32 22.84 -0.24 12.02
CA ASP A 32 22.92 -1.27 13.05
C ASP A 32 23.14 -0.58 14.40
N ASP A 33 22.09 0.07 14.92
CA ASP A 33 22.13 0.75 16.20
C ASP A 33 21.06 0.21 17.15
N GLU A 34 21.00 0.74 18.40
CA GLU A 34 20.11 0.24 19.43
C GLU A 34 18.61 0.34 19.08
N GLY A 35 18.22 1.32 18.28
CA GLY A 35 16.82 1.52 17.92
C GLY A 35 16.41 0.83 16.62
N HIS A 36 17.30 0.07 16.01
CA HIS A 36 17.10 -0.53 14.70
C HIS A 36 15.89 -1.48 14.67
N ASP A 37 15.81 -2.40 15.62
CA ASP A 37 14.74 -3.40 15.66
C ASP A 37 13.37 -2.77 15.84
N ASP A 38 13.26 -1.77 16.72
CA ASP A 38 12.00 -1.08 16.97
C ASP A 38 11.54 -0.32 15.74
N ARG A 39 12.45 0.35 15.04
CA ARG A 39 12.13 1.09 13.82
C ARG A 39 11.73 0.15 12.69
N MET A 40 12.43 -0.98 12.56
CA MET A 40 12.08 -1.99 11.54
C MET A 40 10.70 -2.57 11.80
N ASN A 41 10.36 -2.88 13.05
CA ASN A 41 9.05 -3.38 13.40
C ASN A 41 7.96 -2.36 13.05
N TYR A 42 8.19 -1.09 13.36
CA TYR A 42 7.26 -0.02 13.03
C TYR A 42 7.02 0.08 11.52
N PHE A 43 8.09 0.09 10.72
CA PHE A 43 7.98 0.19 9.28
C PHE A 43 7.31 -1.03 8.67
N CYS A 44 7.60 -2.22 9.19
CA CYS A 44 6.96 -3.45 8.71
C CYS A 44 5.47 -3.47 9.00
N GLU A 45 5.05 -3.01 10.18
CA GLU A 45 3.63 -2.90 10.53
C GLU A 45 2.91 -1.91 9.61
N GLU A 46 3.50 -0.74 9.37
CA GLU A 46 2.92 0.24 8.44
C GLU A 46 2.82 -0.32 7.03
N TYR A 47 3.85 -1.00 6.57
CA TYR A 47 3.87 -1.60 5.24
C TYR A 47 2.73 -2.62 5.10
N ASP A 48 2.56 -3.50 6.09
CA ASP A 48 1.51 -4.51 6.09
C ASP A 48 0.12 -3.87 6.05
N GLU A 49 -0.10 -2.80 6.82
CA GLU A 49 -1.38 -2.09 6.83
C GLU A 49 -1.69 -1.47 5.46
N HIS A 50 -0.73 -0.79 4.87
CA HIS A 50 -0.91 -0.16 3.56
C HIS A 50 -1.08 -1.19 2.45
N LYS A 51 -0.35 -2.30 2.53
CA LYS A 51 -0.47 -3.37 1.56
C LYS A 51 -1.83 -4.06 1.64
N ALA A 52 -2.34 -4.29 2.84
CA ALA A 52 -3.68 -4.84 3.03
C ALA A 52 -4.74 -3.92 2.45
N ARG A 53 -4.62 -2.61 2.67
CA ARG A 53 -5.51 -1.61 2.07
C ARG A 53 -5.43 -1.62 0.55
N LEU A 54 -4.24 -1.75 0.00
CA LEU A 54 -4.04 -1.82 -1.45
C LEU A 54 -4.75 -3.05 -2.03
N ASP A 55 -4.62 -4.20 -1.40
CA ASP A 55 -5.27 -5.43 -1.83
C ASP A 55 -6.80 -5.28 -1.79
N ASP A 56 -7.34 -4.68 -0.71
CA ASP A 56 -8.77 -4.42 -0.59
C ASP A 56 -9.26 -3.49 -1.70
N LEU A 57 -8.54 -2.42 -1.98
CA LEU A 57 -8.90 -1.47 -3.03
C LEU A 57 -8.90 -2.15 -4.41
N ARG A 58 -7.93 -3.02 -4.67
CA ARG A 58 -7.86 -3.78 -5.92
C ARG A 58 -9.03 -4.74 -6.05
N GLN A 59 -9.44 -5.39 -4.98
CA GLN A 59 -10.60 -6.28 -4.97
C GLN A 59 -11.88 -5.52 -5.25
N ILE A 60 -12.07 -4.37 -4.61
CA ILE A 60 -13.23 -3.52 -4.84
C ILE A 60 -13.28 -3.07 -6.30
N LYS A 61 -12.15 -2.64 -6.85
CA LYS A 61 -12.06 -2.22 -8.25
C LYS A 61 -12.46 -3.37 -9.18
N SER A 62 -11.93 -4.56 -8.93
CA SER A 62 -12.24 -5.75 -9.73
C SER A 62 -13.72 -6.08 -9.72
N VAL A 63 -14.38 -6.00 -8.56
CA VAL A 63 -15.82 -6.25 -8.43
C VAL A 63 -16.61 -5.22 -9.24
N ILE A 64 -16.26 -3.95 -9.14
CA ILE A 64 -16.96 -2.88 -9.85
C ILE A 64 -16.79 -3.05 -11.36
N GLU A 65 -15.59 -3.36 -11.83
CA GLU A 65 -15.34 -3.61 -13.25
C GLU A 65 -16.17 -4.78 -13.76
N HIS A 66 -16.27 -5.84 -12.98
CA HIS A 66 -17.08 -7.00 -13.33
C HIS A 66 -18.56 -6.65 -13.42
N LEU A 67 -19.07 -5.89 -12.48
CA LEU A 67 -20.47 -5.46 -12.49
C LEU A 67 -20.76 -4.54 -13.69
N GLU A 68 -19.86 -3.64 -14.03
CA GLU A 68 -20.01 -2.77 -15.18
C GLU A 68 -19.95 -3.55 -16.50
N ALA A 69 -19.12 -4.57 -16.58
CA ALA A 69 -19.00 -5.40 -17.78
C ALA A 69 -20.26 -6.24 -18.04
N ASN A 70 -21.04 -6.51 -17.01
CA ASN A 70 -22.27 -7.33 -17.10
C ASN A 70 -23.56 -6.53 -17.31
N LYS A 71 -23.46 -5.23 -17.51
CA LYS A 71 -24.64 -4.39 -17.80
C LYS A 71 -25.14 -4.54 -19.20
#